data_19126de5ab87f2b1f3f2ab5b5c757263
#
_entry.id   19126de5ab87f2b1f3f2ab5b5c757263
#
_cell.length_a   1.000
_cell.length_b   1.000
_cell.length_c   1.000
_cell.angle_alpha   90.00
_cell.angle_beta   90.00
_cell.angle_gamma   90.00
#
_symmetry.space_group_name_H-M   'P 1'
#
loop_
_entity.id
_entity.type
_entity.pdbx_description
1 polymer ?
#
loop_
_entity_poly.entity_id
_entity_poly.type
_entity_poly.pdbx_seq_one_letter_code
_entity_poly.pdbx_strand_id
1 'polypeptide(L)'
;MRLLASLFLVFSLLFTNISVSFADDITGIALEEEMRAMVNQGIVEGYPDGHYRPNDPVTRGQFATFVARALQLREGSGHFSDVSPSSKLADGIYKASAAGIVQGYSNGTFGVYNKITREEMAVMIDRALDYLGIEKKQALLDHFTDVNGLYSTSKIAISHNVYYGIIRGIPNTDGKTFRFDPKAYATRAHAAAFLYRLLEVWAEQAPEMAYQVAAIQNGQLTPLPKRYATFAQAEAAVTNWASQVIMQGTKIVKMASGNVIAQPSPGKSTTIIYESTLSKSLTYVAPNTEMKYLGADEEKVKVQIANTIGYVKQSEVMLVPTALLQGRSYYMAKKGELYHYIYKTTSNKYAVPYLYGKAPSFMQDGQKYYSWDGETFYNEAGKLVGTAYQYFNVLPIRTKTNYTAEELNKFAAANRSDSPLKTLGEAFKKAEKTYNVNALYLLAHAILESDGGTSQIAKEKKNLFGIQAVDSDPLNSAMTFNSFEDCINYMAQTMISNGYANPKSWKYNGAVLGDKTIGFNVFYASDPYWGQKIAGLMYQADKFLGWKDWGKYTIMGTTTEGVKVRREPNTNESPLYTYKLNNTPVIKLGETAKQPDGYVWYKIHTDLPTGEDAYIRSDLLEPLLIAK
;
A
#
# COMPACT_ATOMS: atom_id res chain seq x y z
N MET A 1 9.96 5.02 27.79
CA MET A 1 10.54 3.88 27.04
C MET A 1 9.96 3.96 25.64
N ARG A 2 10.73 4.50 24.69
CA ARG A 2 10.28 4.67 23.29
C ARG A 2 10.38 3.32 22.59
N LEU A 3 9.25 2.73 22.21
CA LEU A 3 9.20 1.59 21.30
C LEU A 3 9.56 2.12 19.89
N LEU A 4 10.74 1.77 19.44
CA LEU A 4 11.13 1.84 18.04
C LEU A 4 10.36 0.72 17.29
N ALA A 5 9.24 1.07 16.70
CA ALA A 5 8.63 0.25 15.67
C ALA A 5 9.53 0.35 14.43
N SER A 6 10.36 -0.67 14.20
CA SER A 6 11.13 -0.81 12.95
C SER A 6 10.15 -1.09 11.82
N LEU A 7 9.80 -0.05 11.07
CA LEU A 7 8.98 -0.13 9.87
C LEU A 7 9.88 -0.67 8.74
N PHE A 8 9.74 -1.96 8.44
CA PHE A 8 10.36 -2.53 7.25
C PHE A 8 9.48 -2.22 6.04
N LEU A 9 9.93 -1.29 5.24
CA LEU A 9 9.33 -0.98 3.97
C LEU A 9 10.00 -1.82 2.88
N VAL A 10 9.23 -2.71 2.32
CA VAL A 10 9.59 -3.42 1.11
C VAL A 10 9.26 -2.53 -0.07
N PHE A 11 10.31 -2.06 -0.73
CA PHE A 11 10.22 -1.46 -2.04
C PHE A 11 9.74 -2.52 -3.03
N SER A 12 8.45 -2.57 -3.35
CA SER A 12 8.01 -3.26 -4.56
C SER A 12 8.47 -2.41 -5.75
N LEU A 13 9.69 -2.67 -6.22
CA LEU A 13 10.17 -2.16 -7.50
C LEU A 13 9.28 -2.71 -8.61
N LEU A 14 8.23 -1.97 -8.91
CA LEU A 14 7.59 -2.05 -10.21
C LEU A 14 8.61 -1.55 -11.22
N PHE A 15 9.04 -2.44 -12.11
CA PHE A 15 9.78 -2.09 -13.31
C PHE A 15 8.98 -1.08 -14.14
N THR A 16 9.09 0.18 -13.81
CA THR A 16 9.01 1.28 -14.75
C THR A 16 10.43 1.81 -14.83
N ASN A 17 10.99 1.88 -16.03
CA ASN A 17 12.31 2.41 -16.39
C ASN A 17 12.97 3.13 -15.23
N ILE A 18 14.10 2.61 -14.77
CA ILE A 18 14.94 3.22 -13.74
C ILE A 18 15.32 4.61 -14.23
N SER A 19 14.55 5.60 -13.81
CA SER A 19 15.10 6.93 -13.73
C SER A 19 16.03 6.87 -12.53
N VAL A 20 17.32 6.97 -12.79
CA VAL A 20 18.34 7.21 -11.76
C VAL A 20 17.77 8.30 -10.85
N SER A 21 17.48 7.97 -9.59
CA SER A 21 17.07 8.96 -8.58
C SER A 21 18.28 9.83 -8.30
N PHE A 22 18.47 10.87 -9.12
CA PHE A 22 19.13 12.07 -8.63
C PHE A 22 18.24 12.61 -7.51
N ALA A 23 18.85 13.18 -6.45
CA ALA A 23 18.11 13.97 -5.49
C ALA A 23 17.19 14.88 -6.31
N ASP A 24 15.86 14.68 -6.17
CA ASP A 24 14.92 15.47 -6.95
C ASP A 24 15.06 16.93 -6.53
N ASP A 25 14.66 17.84 -7.40
CA ASP A 25 14.77 19.27 -7.16
C ASP A 25 13.83 19.81 -6.07
N ILE A 26 13.14 18.91 -5.34
CA ILE A 26 12.33 19.20 -4.16
C ILE A 26 13.17 19.09 -2.87
N THR A 27 14.21 18.27 -2.87
CA THR A 27 15.02 18.01 -1.67
C THR A 27 15.68 19.30 -1.16
N GLY A 28 15.47 19.61 0.14
CA GLY A 28 16.10 20.73 0.83
C GLY A 28 15.43 22.10 0.65
N ILE A 29 14.29 22.20 -0.05
CA ILE A 29 13.53 23.45 -0.10
C ILE A 29 12.71 23.67 1.19
N ALA A 30 12.38 24.91 1.52
CA ALA A 30 11.63 25.26 2.74
C ALA A 30 10.21 24.67 2.80
N LEU A 31 9.62 24.30 1.67
CA LEU A 31 8.29 23.72 1.53
C LEU A 31 8.35 22.28 0.98
N GLU A 32 9.41 21.54 1.34
CA GLU A 32 9.65 20.20 0.84
C GLU A 32 8.51 19.24 1.19
N GLU A 33 8.06 19.27 2.45
CA GLU A 33 7.00 18.37 2.94
C GLU A 33 5.70 18.56 2.14
N GLU A 34 5.23 19.80 2.04
CA GLU A 34 3.99 20.13 1.34
C GLU A 34 4.11 19.84 -0.17
N MET A 35 5.25 20.18 -0.78
CA MET A 35 5.47 19.92 -2.20
C MET A 35 5.50 18.42 -2.49
N ARG A 36 6.22 17.66 -1.69
CA ARG A 36 6.33 16.20 -1.82
C ARG A 36 4.99 15.49 -1.60
N ALA A 37 4.20 15.96 -0.63
CA ALA A 37 2.86 15.44 -0.40
C ALA A 37 1.94 15.65 -1.63
N MET A 38 1.98 16.82 -2.26
CA MET A 38 1.17 17.12 -3.44
C MET A 38 1.64 16.37 -4.68
N VAL A 39 2.92 16.12 -4.81
CA VAL A 39 3.49 15.27 -5.88
C VAL A 39 3.06 13.82 -5.71
N ASN A 40 3.21 13.27 -4.51
CA ASN A 40 2.84 11.88 -4.22
C ASN A 40 1.35 11.59 -4.44
N GLN A 41 0.50 12.60 -4.24
CA GLN A 41 -0.95 12.53 -4.51
C GLN A 41 -1.29 12.77 -6.01
N GLY A 42 -0.31 13.06 -6.87
CA GLY A 42 -0.54 13.34 -8.28
C GLY A 42 -1.22 14.69 -8.55
N ILE A 43 -1.26 15.58 -7.56
CA ILE A 43 -1.84 16.93 -7.67
C ILE A 43 -0.89 17.84 -8.45
N VAL A 44 0.40 17.80 -8.09
CA VAL A 44 1.48 18.50 -8.80
C VAL A 44 2.27 17.46 -9.60
N GLU A 45 2.20 17.56 -10.92
CA GLU A 45 2.99 16.71 -11.82
C GLU A 45 4.34 17.37 -12.15
N GLY A 46 5.36 16.52 -12.33
CA GLY A 46 6.66 16.94 -12.84
C GLY A 46 6.65 17.23 -14.36
N TYR A 47 7.76 17.74 -14.87
CA TYR A 47 8.00 17.95 -16.28
C TYR A 47 8.58 16.69 -16.96
N PRO A 48 8.53 16.62 -18.30
CA PRO A 48 9.08 15.45 -19.02
C PRO A 48 10.58 15.21 -18.78
N ASP A 49 11.31 16.21 -18.31
CA ASP A 49 12.72 16.12 -17.94
C ASP A 49 12.97 15.54 -16.54
N GLY A 50 11.91 15.15 -15.81
CA GLY A 50 11.98 14.57 -14.48
C GLY A 50 12.03 15.58 -13.33
N HIS A 51 12.03 16.89 -13.60
CA HIS A 51 12.07 17.94 -12.58
C HIS A 51 10.68 18.43 -12.20
N TYR A 52 10.50 18.82 -10.93
CA TYR A 52 9.27 19.43 -10.42
C TYR A 52 9.30 20.95 -10.43
N ARG A 53 10.50 21.55 -10.48
CA ARG A 53 10.75 22.99 -10.56
C ARG A 53 10.02 23.78 -9.48
N PRO A 54 10.26 23.49 -8.19
CA PRO A 54 9.49 24.06 -7.06
C PRO A 54 9.51 25.58 -6.98
N ASN A 55 10.61 26.20 -7.41
CA ASN A 55 10.81 27.64 -7.36
C ASN A 55 10.30 28.39 -8.62
N ASP A 56 9.89 27.67 -9.68
CA ASP A 56 9.34 28.31 -10.87
C ASP A 56 7.96 28.91 -10.59
N PRO A 57 7.66 30.09 -11.16
CA PRO A 57 6.33 30.67 -11.08
C PRO A 57 5.26 29.74 -11.66
N VAL A 58 4.19 29.49 -10.91
CA VAL A 58 3.04 28.73 -11.42
C VAL A 58 2.14 29.63 -12.26
N THR A 59 1.57 29.08 -13.37
CA THR A 59 0.58 29.82 -14.17
C THR A 59 -0.83 29.64 -13.60
N ARG A 60 -1.75 30.56 -13.96
CA ARG A 60 -3.16 30.50 -13.56
C ARG A 60 -3.80 29.17 -14.00
N GLY A 61 -3.49 28.71 -15.23
CA GLY A 61 -4.00 27.43 -15.75
C GLY A 61 -3.45 26.22 -14.99
N GLN A 62 -2.17 26.25 -14.64
CA GLN A 62 -1.58 25.20 -13.83
C GLN A 62 -2.20 25.15 -12.43
N PHE A 63 -2.36 26.32 -11.76
CA PHE A 63 -2.95 26.37 -10.43
C PHE A 63 -4.41 25.92 -10.43
N ALA A 64 -5.22 26.34 -11.41
CA ALA A 64 -6.59 25.85 -11.57
C ALA A 64 -6.62 24.32 -11.74
N THR A 65 -5.68 23.75 -12.50
CA THR A 65 -5.56 22.30 -12.66
C THR A 65 -5.17 21.61 -11.33
N PHE A 66 -4.24 22.21 -10.58
CA PHE A 66 -3.86 21.68 -9.26
C PHE A 66 -5.04 21.71 -8.29
N VAL A 67 -5.80 22.79 -8.24
CA VAL A 67 -7.03 22.88 -7.42
C VAL A 67 -8.04 21.83 -7.85
N ALA A 68 -8.29 21.66 -9.16
CA ALA A 68 -9.22 20.68 -9.67
C ALA A 68 -8.85 19.24 -9.26
N ARG A 69 -7.56 18.92 -9.28
CA ARG A 69 -7.04 17.62 -8.83
C ARG A 69 -7.12 17.46 -7.31
N ALA A 70 -6.69 18.48 -6.55
CA ALA A 70 -6.70 18.46 -5.09
C ALA A 70 -8.11 18.23 -4.53
N LEU A 71 -9.11 18.90 -5.12
CA LEU A 71 -10.49 18.81 -4.70
C LEU A 71 -11.28 17.74 -5.46
N GLN A 72 -10.63 16.99 -6.37
CA GLN A 72 -11.27 15.95 -7.19
C GLN A 72 -12.55 16.47 -7.88
N LEU A 73 -12.48 17.69 -8.44
CA LEU A 73 -13.62 18.37 -9.03
C LEU A 73 -14.19 17.55 -10.20
N ARG A 74 -15.52 17.59 -10.31
CA ARG A 74 -16.26 16.86 -11.36
C ARG A 74 -16.10 17.51 -12.72
N GLU A 75 -16.65 16.83 -13.72
CA GLU A 75 -16.73 17.36 -15.07
C GLU A 75 -17.37 18.75 -15.06
N GLY A 76 -16.73 19.70 -15.72
CA GLY A 76 -17.18 21.05 -15.90
C GLY A 76 -17.16 21.40 -17.39
N SER A 77 -18.18 22.09 -17.85
CA SER A 77 -18.19 22.72 -19.16
C SER A 77 -17.96 24.22 -18.96
N GLY A 78 -17.13 24.79 -19.80
CA GLY A 78 -16.85 26.21 -19.79
C GLY A 78 -16.28 26.65 -21.14
N HIS A 79 -16.30 27.94 -21.40
CA HIS A 79 -15.67 28.48 -22.58
C HIS A 79 -14.91 29.75 -22.22
N PHE A 80 -13.58 29.70 -22.42
CA PHE A 80 -12.72 30.89 -22.41
C PHE A 80 -12.01 30.97 -23.76
N SER A 81 -11.98 32.15 -24.34
CA SER A 81 -11.46 32.32 -25.70
C SER A 81 -9.97 31.98 -25.88
N ASP A 82 -9.22 31.99 -24.80
CA ASP A 82 -7.79 31.66 -24.76
C ASP A 82 -7.48 30.27 -24.21
N VAL A 83 -8.50 29.42 -23.95
CA VAL A 83 -8.33 28.03 -23.51
C VAL A 83 -8.62 27.09 -24.67
N SER A 84 -7.58 26.55 -25.28
CA SER A 84 -7.76 25.52 -26.32
C SER A 84 -8.33 24.24 -25.71
N PRO A 85 -9.40 23.65 -26.28
CA PRO A 85 -9.94 22.37 -25.81
C PRO A 85 -8.92 21.21 -25.82
N SER A 86 -7.90 21.29 -26.67
CA SER A 86 -6.80 20.31 -26.74
C SER A 86 -5.71 20.54 -25.70
N SER A 87 -5.75 21.61 -24.94
CA SER A 87 -4.79 21.89 -23.88
C SER A 87 -4.93 20.89 -22.73
N LYS A 88 -3.81 20.37 -22.21
CA LYS A 88 -3.79 19.53 -21.01
C LYS A 88 -4.33 20.23 -19.76
N LEU A 89 -4.43 21.56 -19.78
CA LEU A 89 -4.94 22.37 -18.67
C LEU A 89 -6.44 22.65 -18.78
N ALA A 90 -7.05 22.43 -19.96
CA ALA A 90 -8.44 22.81 -20.24
C ALA A 90 -9.41 22.15 -19.28
N ASP A 91 -9.31 20.83 -19.09
CA ASP A 91 -10.17 20.06 -18.18
C ASP A 91 -10.14 20.62 -16.75
N GLY A 92 -8.95 20.85 -16.19
CA GLY A 92 -8.79 21.42 -14.86
C GLY A 92 -9.34 22.84 -14.73
N ILE A 93 -9.13 23.68 -15.74
CA ILE A 93 -9.66 25.04 -15.76
C ILE A 93 -11.19 25.03 -15.78
N TYR A 94 -11.81 24.22 -16.64
CA TYR A 94 -13.27 24.14 -16.73
C TYR A 94 -13.91 23.57 -15.48
N LYS A 95 -13.32 22.54 -14.88
CA LYS A 95 -13.76 21.97 -13.59
C LYS A 95 -13.71 23.01 -12.48
N ALA A 96 -12.59 23.71 -12.33
CA ALA A 96 -12.43 24.72 -11.29
C ALA A 96 -13.35 25.95 -11.54
N SER A 97 -13.65 26.27 -12.80
CA SER A 97 -14.59 27.33 -13.17
C SER A 97 -16.04 26.93 -12.86
N ALA A 98 -16.45 25.71 -13.21
CA ALA A 98 -17.78 25.18 -12.90
C ALA A 98 -18.02 25.08 -11.38
N ALA A 99 -16.97 24.81 -10.60
CA ALA A 99 -17.01 24.83 -9.13
C ALA A 99 -17.04 26.26 -8.53
N GLY A 100 -16.95 27.30 -9.35
CA GLY A 100 -16.93 28.69 -8.90
C GLY A 100 -15.61 29.15 -8.26
N ILE A 101 -14.59 28.30 -8.25
CA ILE A 101 -13.29 28.56 -7.59
C ILE A 101 -12.45 29.53 -8.43
N VAL A 102 -12.45 29.36 -9.74
CA VAL A 102 -11.75 30.26 -10.65
C VAL A 102 -12.72 31.04 -11.54
N GLN A 103 -12.32 32.22 -11.94
CA GLN A 103 -13.09 33.10 -12.83
C GLN A 103 -12.17 33.62 -13.92
N GLY A 104 -12.73 33.81 -15.14
CA GLY A 104 -12.06 34.50 -16.21
C GLY A 104 -12.08 36.02 -16.05
N TYR A 105 -11.44 36.71 -16.96
CA TYR A 105 -11.48 38.16 -17.06
C TYR A 105 -12.73 38.63 -17.78
N SER A 106 -13.07 39.90 -17.61
CA SER A 106 -14.27 40.52 -18.21
C SER A 106 -14.28 40.50 -19.75
N ASN A 107 -13.14 40.32 -20.37
CA ASN A 107 -12.97 40.18 -21.82
C ASN A 107 -13.18 38.75 -22.36
N GLY A 108 -13.63 37.81 -21.52
CA GLY A 108 -13.88 36.41 -21.90
C GLY A 108 -12.65 35.52 -21.97
N THR A 109 -11.49 35.99 -21.53
CA THR A 109 -10.25 35.17 -21.43
C THR A 109 -10.05 34.64 -20.02
N PHE A 110 -9.28 33.56 -19.88
CA PHE A 110 -8.84 32.99 -18.60
C PHE A 110 -7.44 33.46 -18.17
N GLY A 111 -6.57 33.73 -19.12
CA GLY A 111 -5.16 34.02 -18.88
C GLY A 111 -4.35 32.75 -18.54
N VAL A 112 -4.50 31.70 -19.36
CA VAL A 112 -3.97 30.33 -19.10
C VAL A 112 -2.51 30.33 -18.70
N TYR A 113 -1.67 31.08 -19.42
CA TYR A 113 -0.23 31.13 -19.26
C TYR A 113 0.27 32.32 -18.41
N ASN A 114 -0.65 33.18 -17.94
CA ASN A 114 -0.28 34.26 -17.04
C ASN A 114 0.22 33.69 -15.72
N LYS A 115 1.34 34.21 -15.21
CA LYS A 115 1.83 33.88 -13.86
C LYS A 115 0.84 34.39 -12.85
N ILE A 116 0.46 33.53 -11.89
CA ILE A 116 -0.48 33.92 -10.82
C ILE A 116 0.26 34.61 -9.68
N THR A 117 -0.29 35.70 -9.17
CA THR A 117 0.24 36.35 -7.96
C THR A 117 -0.23 35.61 -6.70
N ARG A 118 0.49 35.81 -5.60
CA ARG A 118 0.11 35.23 -4.29
C ARG A 118 -1.25 35.74 -3.82
N GLU A 119 -1.60 37.00 -4.14
CA GLU A 119 -2.93 37.58 -3.86
C GLU A 119 -4.02 36.85 -4.63
N GLU A 120 -3.84 36.68 -5.95
CA GLU A 120 -4.82 35.96 -6.79
C GLU A 120 -5.00 34.51 -6.35
N MET A 121 -3.89 33.86 -5.97
CA MET A 121 -3.94 32.49 -5.45
C MET A 121 -4.72 32.44 -4.13
N ALA A 122 -4.52 33.38 -3.21
CA ALA A 122 -5.27 33.46 -1.96
C ALA A 122 -6.78 33.62 -2.20
N VAL A 123 -7.19 34.43 -3.21
CA VAL A 123 -8.60 34.57 -3.58
C VAL A 123 -9.19 33.27 -4.14
N MET A 124 -8.42 32.53 -4.93
CA MET A 124 -8.89 31.22 -5.43
C MET A 124 -9.03 30.19 -4.30
N ILE A 125 -8.10 30.17 -3.34
CA ILE A 125 -8.20 29.30 -2.14
C ILE A 125 -9.39 29.71 -1.26
N ASP A 126 -9.66 31.00 -1.11
CA ASP A 126 -10.82 31.48 -0.36
C ASP A 126 -12.15 31.00 -0.96
N ARG A 127 -12.26 30.98 -2.30
CA ARG A 127 -13.41 30.39 -3.00
C ARG A 127 -13.44 28.86 -2.88
N ALA A 128 -12.28 28.22 -2.76
CA ALA A 128 -12.22 26.78 -2.50
C ALA A 128 -12.75 26.45 -1.09
N LEU A 129 -12.54 27.32 -0.08
CA LEU A 129 -13.17 27.20 1.24
C LEU A 129 -14.70 27.26 1.13
N ASP A 130 -15.26 28.18 0.30
CA ASP A 130 -16.71 28.23 0.02
C ASP A 130 -17.21 26.92 -0.61
N TYR A 131 -16.51 26.46 -1.65
CA TYR A 131 -16.85 25.21 -2.33
C TYR A 131 -16.87 24.01 -1.36
N LEU A 132 -15.94 23.97 -0.43
CA LEU A 132 -15.84 22.93 0.61
C LEU A 132 -16.87 23.10 1.74
N GLY A 133 -17.64 24.21 1.76
CA GLY A 133 -18.63 24.51 2.80
C GLY A 133 -18.01 24.88 4.15
N ILE A 134 -16.74 25.28 4.17
CA ILE A 134 -16.03 25.70 5.39
C ILE A 134 -16.50 27.08 5.80
N GLU A 135 -16.93 27.23 7.08
CA GLU A 135 -17.33 28.51 7.64
C GLU A 135 -16.15 29.48 7.62
N LYS A 136 -16.30 30.66 7.01
CA LYS A 136 -15.22 31.64 6.89
C LYS A 136 -15.09 32.50 8.14
N LYS A 137 -14.01 32.29 8.89
CA LYS A 137 -13.63 33.09 10.05
C LYS A 137 -12.46 34.00 9.70
N GLN A 138 -12.47 35.23 10.21
CA GLN A 138 -11.45 36.22 9.91
C GLN A 138 -10.38 36.30 10.99
N ALA A 139 -9.11 36.35 10.58
CA ALA A 139 -7.99 36.73 11.43
C ALA A 139 -7.72 38.23 11.31
N LEU A 140 -7.16 38.81 12.35
CA LEU A 140 -6.57 40.14 12.27
C LEU A 140 -5.29 40.11 11.43
N LEU A 141 -5.09 41.11 10.58
CA LEU A 141 -3.94 41.20 9.66
C LEU A 141 -2.91 42.27 10.08
N ASP A 142 -3.03 42.84 11.27
CA ASP A 142 -2.18 43.95 11.82
C ASP A 142 -0.70 43.58 11.91
N HIS A 143 -0.39 42.33 12.01
CA HIS A 143 0.99 41.81 11.98
C HIS A 143 1.57 41.66 10.56
N PHE A 144 0.78 41.86 9.50
CA PHE A 144 1.27 41.89 8.12
C PHE A 144 1.55 43.33 7.65
N THR A 145 2.77 43.58 7.17
CA THR A 145 3.23 44.94 6.85
C THR A 145 2.82 45.41 5.46
N ASP A 146 2.37 44.53 4.58
CA ASP A 146 2.23 44.79 3.14
C ASP A 146 0.82 44.48 2.57
N VAL A 147 -0.17 44.31 3.43
CA VAL A 147 -1.55 44.00 2.99
C VAL A 147 -2.50 45.21 3.00
N ASN A 148 -2.07 46.33 3.59
CA ASN A 148 -2.96 47.50 3.83
C ASN A 148 -3.45 48.18 2.53
N GLY A 149 -2.67 48.16 1.45
CA GLY A 149 -2.99 48.78 0.15
C GLY A 149 -3.84 47.90 -0.79
N LEU A 150 -4.25 46.72 -0.35
CA LEU A 150 -5.00 45.79 -1.18
C LEU A 150 -6.51 46.11 -1.23
N TYR A 151 -7.18 45.63 -2.26
CA TYR A 151 -8.66 45.68 -2.32
C TYR A 151 -9.27 44.92 -1.15
N SER A 152 -10.45 45.35 -0.71
CA SER A 152 -11.18 44.75 0.42
C SER A 152 -11.45 43.26 0.22
N THR A 153 -11.80 42.85 -0.99
CA THR A 153 -12.03 41.43 -1.34
C THR A 153 -10.77 40.57 -1.15
N SER A 154 -9.60 41.10 -1.55
CA SER A 154 -8.33 40.40 -1.37
C SER A 154 -7.93 40.34 0.11
N LYS A 155 -8.13 41.42 0.87
CA LYS A 155 -7.86 41.43 2.31
C LYS A 155 -8.73 40.42 3.06
N ILE A 156 -10.01 40.34 2.73
CA ILE A 156 -10.94 39.38 3.33
C ILE A 156 -10.47 37.94 3.01
N ALA A 157 -10.12 37.65 1.76
CA ALA A 157 -9.64 36.35 1.35
C ALA A 157 -8.33 35.96 2.08
N ILE A 158 -7.39 36.91 2.21
CA ILE A 158 -6.14 36.69 2.97
C ILE A 158 -6.47 36.45 4.44
N SER A 159 -7.38 37.23 5.05
CA SER A 159 -7.78 37.09 6.45
C SER A 159 -8.36 35.70 6.75
N HIS A 160 -9.23 35.17 5.88
CA HIS A 160 -9.75 33.79 6.02
C HIS A 160 -8.63 32.76 5.92
N ASN A 161 -7.73 32.88 4.95
CA ASN A 161 -6.60 31.96 4.78
C ASN A 161 -5.59 32.02 5.93
N VAL A 162 -5.40 33.18 6.54
CA VAL A 162 -4.57 33.37 7.76
C VAL A 162 -5.24 32.71 8.96
N TYR A 163 -6.55 32.87 9.13
CA TYR A 163 -7.30 32.25 10.24
C TYR A 163 -7.09 30.72 10.25
N TYR A 164 -7.14 30.09 9.09
CA TYR A 164 -6.95 28.65 8.94
C TYR A 164 -5.49 28.21 8.81
N GLY A 165 -4.50 29.12 8.95
CA GLY A 165 -3.08 28.78 8.84
C GLY A 165 -2.62 28.36 7.44
N ILE A 166 -3.45 28.54 6.41
CA ILE A 166 -3.10 28.31 5.00
C ILE A 166 -2.02 29.32 4.58
N ILE A 167 -2.22 30.59 4.95
CA ILE A 167 -1.22 31.65 4.82
C ILE A 167 -0.54 31.83 6.19
N ARG A 168 0.77 31.61 6.25
CA ARG A 168 1.58 31.78 7.47
C ARG A 168 2.43 33.05 7.48
N GLY A 169 2.56 33.71 6.31
CA GLY A 169 3.44 34.88 6.14
C GLY A 169 4.92 34.50 6.07
N ILE A 170 5.73 35.48 5.69
CA ILE A 170 7.18 35.42 5.66
C ILE A 170 7.69 36.35 6.77
N PRO A 171 8.45 35.87 7.77
CA PRO A 171 8.93 36.69 8.85
C PRO A 171 9.79 37.86 8.37
N ASN A 172 9.60 39.05 8.93
CA ASN A 172 10.47 40.18 8.73
C ASN A 172 11.68 40.09 9.67
N THR A 173 12.68 40.92 9.44
CA THR A 173 13.94 40.95 10.22
C THR A 173 13.74 41.36 11.70
N ASP A 174 12.59 41.99 12.03
CA ASP A 174 12.21 42.34 13.39
C ASP A 174 11.73 41.14 14.24
N GLY A 175 11.55 39.98 13.64
CA GLY A 175 11.07 38.77 14.29
C GLY A 175 9.65 38.86 14.87
N LYS A 176 8.90 39.94 14.62
CA LYS A 176 7.57 40.21 15.18
C LYS A 176 6.51 40.41 14.10
N THR A 177 6.89 40.96 12.97
CA THR A 177 5.97 41.23 11.86
C THR A 177 6.24 40.27 10.67
N PHE A 178 5.27 40.19 9.78
CA PHE A 178 5.31 39.32 8.60
C PHE A 178 5.03 40.13 7.34
N ARG A 179 5.45 39.60 6.21
CA ARG A 179 4.98 40.05 4.90
C ARG A 179 4.27 38.90 4.17
N PHE A 180 3.33 39.24 3.35
CA PHE A 180 2.61 38.28 2.50
C PHE A 180 3.17 38.25 1.07
N ASP A 181 3.77 39.36 0.63
CA ASP A 181 4.25 39.59 -0.74
C ASP A 181 3.12 39.41 -1.79
N PRO A 182 2.00 40.14 -1.68
CA PRO A 182 0.79 39.88 -2.45
C PRO A 182 0.97 39.97 -3.96
N LYS A 183 1.82 40.87 -4.44
CA LYS A 183 2.10 41.10 -5.86
C LYS A 183 3.22 40.20 -6.43
N ALA A 184 3.92 39.48 -5.58
CA ALA A 184 4.91 38.50 -6.04
C ALA A 184 4.22 37.32 -6.73
N TYR A 185 4.85 36.78 -7.74
CA TYR A 185 4.39 35.56 -8.39
C TYR A 185 4.51 34.37 -7.44
N ALA A 186 3.43 33.57 -7.35
CA ALA A 186 3.47 32.34 -6.60
C ALA A 186 4.31 31.28 -7.31
N THR A 187 5.15 30.59 -6.55
CA THR A 187 5.91 29.44 -7.09
C THR A 187 5.09 28.14 -7.03
N ARG A 188 5.54 27.12 -7.70
CA ARG A 188 4.92 25.78 -7.66
C ARG A 188 4.91 25.19 -6.25
N ALA A 189 5.98 25.44 -5.45
CA ALA A 189 6.03 25.05 -4.05
C ALA A 189 5.01 25.84 -3.20
N HIS A 190 4.82 27.15 -3.45
CA HIS A 190 3.76 27.93 -2.80
C HIS A 190 2.38 27.40 -3.11
N ALA A 191 2.11 27.03 -4.38
CA ALA A 191 0.84 26.45 -4.78
C ALA A 191 0.59 25.11 -4.08
N ALA A 192 1.61 24.25 -4.01
CA ALA A 192 1.56 22.99 -3.28
C ALA A 192 1.27 23.22 -1.78
N ALA A 193 1.97 24.16 -1.14
CA ALA A 193 1.78 24.45 0.29
C ALA A 193 0.37 24.99 0.61
N PHE A 194 -0.18 25.84 -0.24
CA PHE A 194 -1.55 26.34 -0.05
C PHE A 194 -2.59 25.24 -0.18
N LEU A 195 -2.42 24.37 -1.19
CA LEU A 195 -3.33 23.23 -1.38
C LEU A 195 -3.18 22.17 -0.29
N TYR A 196 -1.95 21.85 0.12
CA TYR A 196 -1.69 20.93 1.21
C TYR A 196 -2.42 21.38 2.49
N ARG A 197 -2.22 22.65 2.89
CA ARG A 197 -2.84 23.23 4.09
C ARG A 197 -4.35 23.39 3.96
N LEU A 198 -4.87 23.70 2.79
CA LEU A 198 -6.30 23.68 2.51
C LEU A 198 -6.90 22.30 2.75
N LEU A 199 -6.23 21.25 2.28
CA LEU A 199 -6.65 19.85 2.49
C LEU A 199 -6.56 19.44 3.97
N GLU A 200 -5.54 19.93 4.72
CA GLU A 200 -5.45 19.73 6.18
C GLU A 200 -6.64 20.39 6.89
N VAL A 201 -6.93 21.66 6.58
CA VAL A 201 -8.10 22.39 7.12
C VAL A 201 -9.39 21.64 6.81
N TRP A 202 -9.54 21.18 5.58
CA TRP A 202 -10.70 20.39 5.19
C TRP A 202 -10.79 19.08 5.97
N ALA A 203 -9.68 18.38 6.17
CA ALA A 203 -9.64 17.15 6.96
C ALA A 203 -10.02 17.39 8.44
N GLU A 204 -9.60 18.52 9.03
CA GLU A 204 -9.93 18.92 10.39
C GLU A 204 -11.41 19.36 10.54
N GLN A 205 -11.97 20.01 9.54
CA GLN A 205 -13.36 20.51 9.52
C GLN A 205 -14.33 19.49 8.90
N ALA A 206 -13.84 18.35 8.42
CA ALA A 206 -14.65 17.32 7.76
C ALA A 206 -15.88 16.82 8.57
N PRO A 207 -15.85 16.75 9.91
CA PRO A 207 -17.04 16.39 10.70
C PRO A 207 -18.23 17.36 10.52
N GLU A 208 -17.96 18.62 10.23
CA GLU A 208 -18.99 19.64 10.02
C GLU A 208 -19.52 19.66 8.58
N MET A 209 -18.86 18.96 7.64
CA MET A 209 -19.36 18.88 6.27
C MET A 209 -20.56 17.96 6.19
N ALA A 210 -21.63 18.47 5.62
CA ALA A 210 -22.87 17.73 5.45
C ALA A 210 -22.66 16.45 4.64
N TYR A 211 -23.28 15.37 5.12
CA TYR A 211 -23.38 14.12 4.37
C TYR A 211 -24.39 14.27 3.22
N GLN A 212 -24.21 13.50 2.17
CA GLN A 212 -25.06 13.54 0.98
C GLN A 212 -25.22 12.14 0.40
N VAL A 213 -26.45 11.79 0.02
CA VAL A 213 -26.70 10.58 -0.78
C VAL A 213 -26.36 10.90 -2.23
N ALA A 214 -25.65 10.01 -2.89
CA ALA A 214 -25.37 10.10 -4.32
C ALA A 214 -25.87 8.87 -5.05
N ALA A 215 -26.46 9.05 -6.23
CA ALA A 215 -26.88 7.98 -7.12
C ALA A 215 -25.74 7.59 -8.06
N ILE A 216 -25.61 6.29 -8.34
CA ILE A 216 -24.74 5.76 -9.39
C ILE A 216 -25.62 5.38 -10.58
N GLN A 217 -25.46 6.08 -11.69
CA GLN A 217 -26.20 5.84 -12.94
C GLN A 217 -25.22 5.85 -14.12
N ASN A 218 -25.27 4.87 -14.99
CA ASN A 218 -24.41 4.74 -16.18
C ASN A 218 -22.91 4.90 -15.88
N GLY A 219 -22.45 4.35 -14.75
CA GLY A 219 -21.05 4.45 -14.33
C GLY A 219 -20.63 5.85 -13.83
N GLN A 220 -21.59 6.74 -13.57
CA GLN A 220 -21.35 8.08 -13.02
C GLN A 220 -21.98 8.24 -11.65
N LEU A 221 -21.29 8.97 -10.78
CA LEU A 221 -21.73 9.29 -9.43
C LEU A 221 -22.35 10.70 -9.41
N THR A 222 -23.62 10.80 -9.06
CA THR A 222 -24.36 12.07 -9.02
C THR A 222 -24.96 12.29 -7.63
N PRO A 223 -24.51 13.28 -6.86
CA PRO A 223 -25.11 13.62 -5.58
C PRO A 223 -26.55 14.10 -5.74
N LEU A 224 -27.40 13.65 -4.85
CA LEU A 224 -28.77 14.17 -4.73
C LEU A 224 -28.76 15.55 -4.05
N PRO A 225 -29.74 16.44 -4.34
CA PRO A 225 -29.68 17.82 -3.86
C PRO A 225 -29.67 17.99 -2.33
N LYS A 226 -30.33 17.06 -1.62
CA LYS A 226 -30.48 17.16 -0.16
C LYS A 226 -29.18 16.78 0.57
N ARG A 227 -28.79 17.63 1.52
CA ARG A 227 -27.66 17.40 2.45
C ARG A 227 -28.18 17.05 3.84
N TYR A 228 -27.39 16.32 4.59
CA TYR A 228 -27.72 15.82 5.92
C TYR A 228 -26.61 16.21 6.90
N ALA A 229 -27.00 16.63 8.10
CA ALA A 229 -26.06 17.06 9.12
C ALA A 229 -25.29 15.89 9.77
N THR A 230 -25.84 14.67 9.72
CA THR A 230 -25.24 13.49 10.34
C THR A 230 -25.22 12.32 9.37
N PHE A 231 -24.26 11.42 9.59
CA PHE A 231 -24.14 10.16 8.86
C PHE A 231 -25.44 9.33 8.95
N ALA A 232 -26.02 9.21 10.15
CA ALA A 232 -27.25 8.46 10.38
C ALA A 232 -28.44 8.99 9.57
N GLN A 233 -28.58 10.32 9.43
CA GLN A 233 -29.62 10.92 8.59
C GLN A 233 -29.42 10.60 7.11
N ALA A 234 -28.19 10.66 6.63
CA ALA A 234 -27.87 10.29 5.25
C ALA A 234 -28.10 8.79 5.01
N GLU A 235 -27.74 7.94 5.96
CA GLU A 235 -27.98 6.51 5.88
C GLU A 235 -29.46 6.16 5.81
N ALA A 236 -30.28 6.78 6.65
CA ALA A 236 -31.74 6.62 6.63
C ALA A 236 -32.40 7.13 5.33
N ALA A 237 -31.73 8.03 4.61
CA ALA A 237 -32.22 8.58 3.36
C ALA A 237 -31.84 7.74 2.13
N VAL A 238 -30.98 6.75 2.25
CA VAL A 238 -30.68 5.84 1.16
C VAL A 238 -31.87 4.93 0.91
N THR A 239 -32.44 5.02 -0.29
CA THR A 239 -33.62 4.23 -0.70
C THR A 239 -33.24 2.97 -1.46
N ASN A 240 -32.04 2.93 -2.07
CA ASN A 240 -31.58 1.78 -2.84
C ASN A 240 -30.05 1.67 -2.76
N TRP A 241 -29.55 0.83 -1.89
CA TRP A 241 -28.11 0.56 -1.72
C TRP A 241 -27.41 -0.02 -2.97
N ALA A 242 -28.13 -0.67 -3.88
CA ALA A 242 -27.54 -1.19 -5.11
C ALA A 242 -27.06 -0.08 -6.07
N SER A 243 -27.68 1.11 -5.98
CA SER A 243 -27.41 2.24 -6.87
C SER A 243 -27.15 3.57 -6.15
N GLN A 244 -27.07 3.55 -4.82
CA GLN A 244 -26.82 4.75 -4.03
C GLN A 244 -25.67 4.52 -3.04
N VAL A 245 -24.97 5.61 -2.73
CA VAL A 245 -23.88 5.65 -1.75
C VAL A 245 -24.04 6.88 -0.86
N ILE A 246 -23.36 6.87 0.30
CA ILE A 246 -23.22 8.07 1.12
C ILE A 246 -21.87 8.70 0.84
N MET A 247 -21.89 10.00 0.63
CA MET A 247 -20.72 10.84 0.47
C MET A 247 -20.58 11.82 1.63
N GLN A 248 -19.35 12.19 1.93
CA GLN A 248 -18.99 13.36 2.71
C GLN A 248 -18.04 14.21 1.88
N GLY A 249 -18.42 15.42 1.54
CA GLY A 249 -17.71 16.18 0.52
C GLY A 249 -17.64 15.41 -0.81
N THR A 250 -16.44 15.20 -1.33
CA THR A 250 -16.21 14.43 -2.57
C THR A 250 -15.97 12.94 -2.32
N LYS A 251 -15.89 12.51 -1.05
CA LYS A 251 -15.49 11.18 -0.66
C LYS A 251 -16.70 10.28 -0.44
N ILE A 252 -16.69 9.08 -1.01
CA ILE A 252 -17.65 8.04 -0.65
C ILE A 252 -17.26 7.48 0.72
N VAL A 253 -18.20 7.49 1.68
CA VAL A 253 -17.99 7.01 3.05
C VAL A 253 -18.75 5.72 3.35
N LYS A 254 -19.80 5.41 2.55
CA LYS A 254 -20.51 4.12 2.65
C LYS A 254 -21.10 3.73 1.30
N MET A 255 -21.10 2.43 1.03
CA MET A 255 -21.63 1.80 -0.18
C MET A 255 -22.18 0.40 0.14
N ALA A 256 -22.86 -0.26 -0.80
CA ALA A 256 -23.34 -1.63 -0.62
C ALA A 256 -22.20 -2.65 -0.79
N SER A 257 -21.40 -2.49 -1.85
CA SER A 257 -20.33 -3.41 -2.21
C SER A 257 -19.28 -2.70 -3.07
N GLY A 258 -18.07 -3.23 -3.07
CA GLY A 258 -16.97 -2.69 -3.87
C GLY A 258 -15.61 -2.97 -3.25
N ASN A 259 -14.65 -2.17 -3.67
CA ASN A 259 -13.28 -2.26 -3.22
C ASN A 259 -12.94 -1.06 -2.32
N VAL A 260 -12.04 -1.33 -1.38
CA VAL A 260 -11.43 -0.33 -0.50
C VAL A 260 -9.97 -0.19 -0.92
N ILE A 261 -9.54 1.01 -1.25
CA ILE A 261 -8.18 1.29 -1.69
C ILE A 261 -7.45 2.01 -0.55
N ALA A 262 -6.33 1.46 -0.11
CA ALA A 262 -5.52 2.05 0.94
C ALA A 262 -4.96 3.41 0.51
N GLN A 263 -5.21 4.43 1.31
CA GLN A 263 -4.71 5.80 1.14
C GLN A 263 -4.24 6.32 2.50
N PRO A 264 -3.02 5.97 2.93
CA PRO A 264 -2.52 6.42 4.22
C PRO A 264 -2.52 7.94 4.32
N SER A 265 -2.72 8.44 5.52
CA SER A 265 -2.65 9.87 5.81
C SER A 265 -1.29 10.47 5.40
N PRO A 266 -1.22 11.76 5.07
CA PRO A 266 0.06 12.44 4.77
C PRO A 266 1.14 12.13 5.81
N GLY A 267 2.34 11.86 5.33
CA GLY A 267 3.49 11.48 6.18
C GLY A 267 3.49 10.02 6.66
N LYS A 268 2.47 9.21 6.29
CA LYS A 268 2.45 7.77 6.56
C LYS A 268 2.66 6.97 5.28
N SER A 269 3.46 5.92 5.37
CA SER A 269 3.78 5.03 4.26
C SER A 269 2.84 3.82 4.13
N THR A 270 1.96 3.59 5.13
CA THR A 270 1.09 2.42 5.18
C THR A 270 -0.27 2.73 5.80
N THR A 271 -1.29 1.99 5.38
CA THR A 271 -2.59 1.91 6.04
C THR A 271 -2.60 0.71 6.98
N ILE A 272 -2.93 0.94 8.25
CA ILE A 272 -2.99 -0.12 9.27
C ILE A 272 -4.39 -0.72 9.29
N ILE A 273 -4.46 -2.04 9.35
CA ILE A 273 -5.70 -2.80 9.56
C ILE A 273 -5.76 -3.18 11.03
N TYR A 274 -6.82 -2.78 11.70
CA TYR A 274 -7.01 -2.90 13.14
C TYR A 274 -8.10 -3.90 13.49
N GLU A 275 -8.14 -4.31 14.76
CA GLU A 275 -9.35 -4.86 15.36
C GLU A 275 -10.47 -3.80 15.46
N SER A 276 -11.66 -4.18 15.90
CA SER A 276 -12.86 -3.32 15.85
C SER A 276 -12.76 -2.02 16.64
N THR A 277 -11.91 -1.94 17.64
CA THR A 277 -11.69 -0.75 18.49
C THR A 277 -10.65 0.23 17.92
N LEU A 278 -10.02 -0.08 16.79
CA LEU A 278 -8.92 0.66 16.19
C LEU A 278 -7.68 0.84 17.10
N SER A 279 -7.56 0.03 18.16
CA SER A 279 -6.48 0.13 19.15
C SER A 279 -5.32 -0.83 18.89
N LYS A 280 -5.62 -2.03 18.38
CA LYS A 280 -4.63 -3.07 18.11
C LYS A 280 -4.52 -3.35 16.62
N SER A 281 -3.31 -3.26 16.10
CA SER A 281 -2.98 -3.61 14.72
C SER A 281 -3.03 -5.12 14.51
N LEU A 282 -3.72 -5.55 13.46
CA LEU A 282 -3.71 -6.92 12.96
C LEU A 282 -2.63 -7.11 11.89
N THR A 283 -2.54 -6.15 10.95
CA THR A 283 -1.56 -6.09 9.88
C THR A 283 -1.57 -4.69 9.27
N TYR A 284 -0.81 -4.47 8.20
CA TYR A 284 -0.77 -3.21 7.46
C TYR A 284 -0.52 -3.46 5.97
N VAL A 285 -0.87 -2.47 5.14
CA VAL A 285 -0.74 -2.57 3.69
C VAL A 285 -0.15 -1.30 3.08
N ALA A 286 0.48 -1.45 1.92
CA ALA A 286 1.02 -0.35 1.13
C ALA A 286 -0.08 0.56 0.57
N PRO A 287 0.22 1.82 0.22
CA PRO A 287 -0.69 2.68 -0.52
C PRO A 287 -1.19 2.00 -1.80
N ASN A 288 -2.43 2.30 -2.18
CA ASN A 288 -3.12 1.74 -3.34
C ASN A 288 -3.37 0.21 -3.28
N THR A 289 -3.19 -0.42 -2.13
CA THR A 289 -3.60 -1.81 -1.94
C THR A 289 -5.12 -1.92 -1.99
N GLU A 290 -5.59 -2.89 -2.78
CA GLU A 290 -7.00 -3.24 -2.91
C GLU A 290 -7.41 -4.18 -1.78
N MET A 291 -8.52 -3.87 -1.10
CA MET A 291 -9.13 -4.69 -0.04
C MET A 291 -10.62 -4.85 -0.35
N LYS A 292 -11.21 -5.95 0.09
CA LYS A 292 -12.67 -6.19 -0.06
C LYS A 292 -13.44 -5.34 0.95
N TYR A 293 -14.46 -4.63 0.49
CA TYR A 293 -15.37 -3.91 1.34
C TYR A 293 -16.36 -4.86 2.02
N LEU A 294 -16.53 -4.72 3.34
CA LEU A 294 -17.48 -5.50 4.15
C LEU A 294 -18.49 -4.63 4.91
N GLY A 295 -18.33 -3.32 4.90
CA GLY A 295 -19.19 -2.36 5.57
C GLY A 295 -18.43 -1.12 6.02
N ALA A 296 -19.14 -0.08 6.40
CA ALA A 296 -18.57 1.14 6.95
C ALA A 296 -19.52 1.84 7.90
N ASP A 297 -18.94 2.51 8.88
CA ASP A 297 -19.58 3.55 9.69
C ASP A 297 -18.87 4.89 9.50
N GLU A 298 -19.17 5.87 10.32
CA GLU A 298 -18.62 7.22 10.24
C GLU A 298 -17.10 7.28 10.43
N GLU A 299 -16.53 6.40 11.25
CA GLU A 299 -15.12 6.44 11.65
C GLU A 299 -14.24 5.43 10.90
N LYS A 300 -14.82 4.29 10.55
CA LYS A 300 -14.06 3.14 10.06
C LYS A 300 -14.75 2.35 8.98
N VAL A 301 -13.96 1.66 8.19
CA VAL A 301 -14.39 0.75 7.15
C VAL A 301 -13.97 -0.67 7.53
N LYS A 302 -14.90 -1.60 7.53
CA LYS A 302 -14.64 -3.03 7.69
C LYS A 302 -14.16 -3.59 6.37
N VAL A 303 -13.01 -4.24 6.40
CA VAL A 303 -12.32 -4.74 5.21
C VAL A 303 -11.89 -6.19 5.37
N GLN A 304 -11.66 -6.85 4.24
CA GLN A 304 -10.95 -8.13 4.17
C GLN A 304 -9.73 -7.97 3.26
N ILE A 305 -8.57 -8.42 3.77
CA ILE A 305 -7.34 -8.64 3.00
C ILE A 305 -6.85 -10.06 3.28
N ALA A 306 -6.58 -10.83 2.23
CA ALA A 306 -6.45 -12.28 2.37
C ALA A 306 -7.65 -12.85 3.16
N ASN A 307 -7.41 -13.61 4.23
CA ASN A 307 -8.46 -14.09 5.14
C ASN A 307 -8.58 -13.24 6.42
N THR A 308 -7.80 -12.17 6.55
CA THR A 308 -7.91 -11.24 7.68
C THR A 308 -9.06 -10.26 7.48
N ILE A 309 -10.01 -10.29 8.42
CA ILE A 309 -11.07 -9.30 8.53
C ILE A 309 -10.69 -8.31 9.63
N GLY A 310 -10.71 -7.03 9.30
CA GLY A 310 -10.37 -5.96 10.23
C GLY A 310 -11.00 -4.63 9.83
N TYR A 311 -10.49 -3.56 10.42
CA TYR A 311 -11.02 -2.22 10.25
C TYR A 311 -9.88 -1.25 9.89
N VAL A 312 -10.17 -0.33 9.00
CA VAL A 312 -9.31 0.79 8.62
C VAL A 312 -10.02 2.10 8.90
N LYS A 313 -9.27 3.15 9.18
CA LYS A 313 -9.89 4.48 9.37
C LYS A 313 -10.47 4.99 8.07
N GLN A 314 -11.66 5.60 8.14
CA GLN A 314 -12.30 6.23 6.98
C GLN A 314 -11.38 7.24 6.27
N SER A 315 -10.57 7.97 7.02
CA SER A 315 -9.63 8.96 6.48
C SER A 315 -8.45 8.35 5.70
N GLU A 316 -8.17 7.05 5.88
CA GLU A 316 -7.01 6.36 5.30
C GLU A 316 -7.37 5.45 4.12
N VAL A 317 -8.57 5.61 3.55
CA VAL A 317 -9.03 4.78 2.42
C VAL A 317 -9.89 5.56 1.43
N MET A 318 -9.95 5.06 0.20
CA MET A 318 -10.91 5.43 -0.83
C MET A 318 -11.86 4.24 -1.08
N LEU A 319 -13.16 4.49 -1.04
CA LEU A 319 -14.18 3.50 -1.38
C LEU A 319 -14.53 3.59 -2.86
N VAL A 320 -14.53 2.44 -3.53
CA VAL A 320 -14.88 2.34 -4.96
C VAL A 320 -16.03 1.34 -5.11
N PRO A 321 -17.27 1.81 -5.31
CA PRO A 321 -18.43 0.94 -5.51
C PRO A 321 -18.25 -0.01 -6.70
N THR A 322 -18.82 -1.21 -6.60
CA THR A 322 -18.76 -2.22 -7.68
C THR A 322 -19.20 -1.64 -9.03
N ALA A 323 -20.22 -0.80 -9.05
CA ALA A 323 -20.74 -0.17 -10.28
C ALA A 323 -19.80 0.87 -10.91
N LEU A 324 -18.76 1.33 -10.18
CA LEU A 324 -17.76 2.28 -10.67
C LEU A 324 -16.39 1.62 -10.93
N LEU A 325 -16.26 0.32 -10.66
CA LEU A 325 -15.02 -0.41 -10.92
C LEU A 325 -14.79 -0.56 -12.41
N GLN A 326 -13.63 -0.12 -12.90
CA GLN A 326 -13.21 -0.27 -14.29
C GLN A 326 -12.34 -1.52 -14.50
N GLY A 327 -11.85 -2.12 -13.43
CA GLY A 327 -11.07 -3.35 -13.45
C GLY A 327 -10.96 -3.95 -12.05
N ARG A 328 -10.46 -5.18 -11.99
CA ARG A 328 -10.22 -5.94 -10.75
C ARG A 328 -8.95 -6.75 -10.90
N SER A 329 -8.24 -6.94 -9.81
CA SER A 329 -7.13 -7.90 -9.75
C SER A 329 -7.66 -9.31 -9.99
N TYR A 330 -6.92 -10.13 -10.74
CA TYR A 330 -7.32 -11.49 -11.08
C TYR A 330 -6.11 -12.41 -11.25
N TYR A 331 -6.36 -13.70 -11.13
CA TYR A 331 -5.42 -14.75 -11.47
C TYR A 331 -5.78 -15.38 -12.81
N MET A 332 -4.76 -15.87 -13.53
CA MET A 332 -4.94 -16.54 -14.82
C MET A 332 -3.93 -17.66 -15.00
N ALA A 333 -4.42 -18.81 -15.44
CA ALA A 333 -3.56 -19.90 -15.86
C ALA A 333 -3.01 -19.63 -17.28
N LYS A 334 -1.72 -19.87 -17.48
CA LYS A 334 -1.03 -19.82 -18.78
C LYS A 334 -0.04 -20.98 -18.88
N LYS A 335 -0.28 -21.92 -19.75
CA LYS A 335 0.59 -23.08 -19.98
C LYS A 335 0.90 -23.84 -18.68
N GLY A 336 -0.11 -24.04 -17.83
CA GLY A 336 0.01 -24.73 -16.55
C GLY A 336 0.66 -23.92 -15.43
N GLU A 337 0.91 -22.64 -15.61
CA GLU A 337 1.46 -21.72 -14.60
C GLU A 337 0.41 -20.68 -14.19
N LEU A 338 0.40 -20.32 -12.92
CA LEU A 338 -0.52 -19.34 -12.34
C LEU A 338 0.12 -17.97 -12.28
N TYR A 339 -0.48 -16.99 -12.95
CA TYR A 339 -0.07 -15.60 -12.95
C TYR A 339 -1.07 -14.75 -12.19
N HIS A 340 -0.56 -13.75 -11.43
CA HIS A 340 -1.39 -12.75 -10.79
C HIS A 340 -1.28 -11.41 -11.51
N TYR A 341 -2.43 -10.83 -11.85
CA TYR A 341 -2.62 -9.55 -12.53
C TYR A 341 -3.20 -8.56 -11.54
N ILE A 342 -2.39 -7.62 -11.06
CA ILE A 342 -2.83 -6.61 -10.09
C ILE A 342 -3.35 -5.39 -10.84
N TYR A 343 -4.59 -5.02 -10.57
CA TYR A 343 -5.21 -3.81 -11.10
C TYR A 343 -4.92 -2.64 -10.15
N LYS A 344 -4.42 -1.54 -10.72
CA LYS A 344 -4.16 -0.30 -9.99
C LYS A 344 -5.31 0.66 -10.22
N THR A 345 -6.26 0.70 -9.32
CA THR A 345 -7.48 1.53 -9.40
C THR A 345 -7.16 3.01 -9.60
N THR A 346 -6.13 3.54 -8.92
CA THR A 346 -5.73 4.95 -9.01
C THR A 346 -5.18 5.38 -10.37
N SER A 347 -4.59 4.46 -11.13
CA SER A 347 -4.03 4.73 -12.48
C SER A 347 -4.82 4.06 -13.59
N ASN A 348 -5.85 3.30 -13.25
CA ASN A 348 -6.71 2.56 -14.18
C ASN A 348 -5.96 1.60 -15.13
N LYS A 349 -4.89 0.95 -14.61
CA LYS A 349 -4.01 0.07 -15.37
C LYS A 349 -3.64 -1.19 -14.59
N TYR A 350 -3.32 -2.26 -15.32
CA TYR A 350 -2.70 -3.44 -14.72
C TYR A 350 -1.20 -3.23 -14.53
N ALA A 351 -0.69 -3.67 -13.39
CA ALA A 351 0.75 -3.85 -13.19
C ALA A 351 1.28 -4.98 -14.10
N VAL A 352 2.59 -5.07 -14.26
CA VAL A 352 3.22 -6.23 -14.88
C VAL A 352 2.84 -7.47 -14.08
N PRO A 353 2.24 -8.50 -14.70
CA PRO A 353 1.88 -9.71 -13.98
C PRO A 353 3.11 -10.46 -13.51
N TYR A 354 3.02 -11.12 -12.40
CA TYR A 354 4.08 -12.00 -11.91
C TYR A 354 3.60 -13.45 -11.84
N LEU A 355 4.53 -14.37 -12.00
CA LEU A 355 4.30 -15.79 -11.78
C LEU A 355 4.17 -16.06 -10.28
N TYR A 356 3.09 -16.72 -9.88
CA TYR A 356 2.85 -17.11 -8.50
C TYR A 356 3.25 -18.58 -8.25
N GLY A 357 3.03 -19.45 -9.24
CA GLY A 357 3.36 -20.87 -9.13
C GLY A 357 2.65 -21.74 -10.16
N LYS A 358 2.20 -22.92 -9.75
CA LYS A 358 1.50 -23.88 -10.61
C LYS A 358 0.01 -23.56 -10.70
N ALA A 359 -0.55 -23.59 -11.91
CA ALA A 359 -1.99 -23.43 -12.09
C ALA A 359 -2.75 -24.62 -11.50
N PRO A 360 -3.76 -24.37 -10.64
CA PRO A 360 -4.64 -25.43 -10.15
C PRO A 360 -5.35 -26.15 -11.31
N SER A 361 -5.54 -27.45 -11.19
CA SER A 361 -6.14 -28.29 -12.25
C SER A 361 -7.57 -27.92 -12.65
N PHE A 362 -8.30 -27.20 -11.80
CA PHE A 362 -9.64 -26.69 -12.11
C PHE A 362 -9.64 -25.40 -12.93
N MET A 363 -8.46 -24.78 -13.16
CA MET A 363 -8.35 -23.56 -13.97
C MET A 363 -8.14 -23.89 -15.44
N GLN A 364 -8.77 -23.10 -16.30
CA GLN A 364 -8.59 -23.16 -17.76
C GLN A 364 -7.64 -22.04 -18.19
N ASP A 365 -6.73 -22.34 -19.11
CA ASP A 365 -5.78 -21.38 -19.66
C ASP A 365 -6.49 -20.17 -20.28
N GLY A 366 -6.02 -18.98 -19.95
CA GLY A 366 -6.55 -17.73 -20.47
C GLY A 366 -7.82 -17.21 -19.79
N GLN A 367 -8.45 -17.97 -18.90
CA GLN A 367 -9.60 -17.49 -18.13
C GLN A 367 -9.20 -16.74 -16.88
N LYS A 368 -10.01 -15.72 -16.50
CA LYS A 368 -9.82 -14.94 -15.28
C LYS A 368 -10.48 -15.62 -14.09
N TYR A 369 -9.76 -15.66 -12.98
CA TYR A 369 -10.25 -16.13 -11.69
C TYR A 369 -9.96 -15.07 -10.63
N TYR A 370 -10.88 -14.87 -9.71
CA TYR A 370 -10.79 -13.85 -8.67
C TYR A 370 -10.57 -14.49 -7.33
N SER A 371 -9.66 -13.95 -6.55
CA SER A 371 -9.33 -14.43 -5.21
C SER A 371 -8.83 -13.29 -4.34
N TRP A 372 -9.22 -13.27 -3.07
CA TRP A 372 -8.73 -12.31 -2.09
C TRP A 372 -7.54 -12.84 -1.29
N ASP A 373 -7.44 -14.17 -1.15
CA ASP A 373 -6.40 -14.88 -0.40
C ASP A 373 -5.32 -15.51 -1.29
N GLY A 374 -5.56 -15.63 -2.60
CA GLY A 374 -4.67 -16.33 -3.53
C GLY A 374 -4.80 -17.87 -3.48
N GLU A 375 -5.81 -18.37 -2.78
CA GLU A 375 -6.04 -19.80 -2.50
C GLU A 375 -7.44 -20.24 -2.88
N THR A 376 -8.46 -19.42 -2.59
CA THR A 376 -9.87 -19.66 -2.89
C THR A 376 -10.29 -18.86 -4.11
N PHE A 377 -10.63 -19.54 -5.18
CA PHE A 377 -10.85 -18.94 -6.50
C PHE A 377 -12.30 -18.95 -6.93
N TYR A 378 -12.73 -17.82 -7.47
CA TYR A 378 -14.07 -17.58 -7.98
C TYR A 378 -14.02 -17.22 -9.46
N ASN A 379 -15.06 -17.58 -10.23
CA ASN A 379 -15.22 -17.12 -11.61
C ASN A 379 -15.76 -15.67 -11.65
N GLU A 380 -15.93 -15.12 -12.84
CA GLU A 380 -16.42 -13.76 -13.05
C GLU A 380 -17.84 -13.52 -12.50
N ALA A 381 -18.67 -14.56 -12.45
CA ALA A 381 -20.01 -14.51 -11.85
C ALA A 381 -19.99 -14.63 -10.31
N GLY A 382 -18.81 -14.70 -9.67
CA GLY A 382 -18.66 -14.85 -8.23
C GLY A 382 -18.95 -16.26 -7.70
N LYS A 383 -19.05 -17.28 -8.56
CA LYS A 383 -19.22 -18.68 -8.16
C LYS A 383 -17.86 -19.26 -7.77
N LEU A 384 -17.80 -19.95 -6.64
CA LEU A 384 -16.62 -20.72 -6.20
C LEU A 384 -16.27 -21.78 -7.25
N VAL A 385 -15.00 -21.82 -7.66
CA VAL A 385 -14.45 -22.78 -8.61
C VAL A 385 -13.62 -23.84 -7.89
N GLY A 386 -12.83 -23.45 -6.91
CA GLY A 386 -12.02 -24.36 -6.11
C GLY A 386 -11.04 -23.65 -5.19
N THR A 387 -10.39 -24.44 -4.35
CA THR A 387 -9.34 -23.99 -3.43
C THR A 387 -8.05 -24.74 -3.74
N ALA A 388 -6.93 -24.05 -3.84
CA ALA A 388 -5.61 -24.65 -4.01
C ALA A 388 -4.51 -23.74 -3.48
N TYR A 389 -3.61 -24.32 -2.69
CA TYR A 389 -2.45 -23.64 -2.11
C TYR A 389 -1.24 -23.74 -3.04
N GLN A 390 -0.43 -22.69 -3.12
CA GLN A 390 0.85 -22.73 -3.82
C GLN A 390 1.93 -23.32 -2.92
N TYR A 391 2.56 -24.42 -3.37
CA TYR A 391 3.50 -25.22 -2.58
C TYR A 391 4.55 -24.37 -1.86
N PHE A 392 5.27 -23.52 -2.58
CA PHE A 392 6.34 -22.70 -1.99
C PHE A 392 5.82 -21.57 -1.10
N ASN A 393 4.56 -21.14 -1.24
CA ASN A 393 3.98 -20.13 -0.35
C ASN A 393 3.65 -20.70 1.04
N VAL A 394 3.27 -21.97 1.08
CA VAL A 394 2.92 -22.67 2.33
C VAL A 394 4.01 -23.63 2.82
N LEU A 395 5.15 -23.73 2.12
CA LEU A 395 6.28 -24.54 2.55
C LEU A 395 6.93 -23.90 3.80
N PRO A 396 6.97 -24.60 4.95
CA PRO A 396 7.68 -24.13 6.12
C PRO A 396 9.16 -23.85 5.84
N ILE A 397 9.62 -22.67 6.22
CA ILE A 397 10.95 -22.14 5.90
C ILE A 397 12.09 -22.89 6.62
N ARG A 398 11.76 -23.69 7.63
CA ARG A 398 12.71 -24.56 8.31
C ARG A 398 13.08 -25.83 7.54
N THR A 399 12.49 -26.02 6.37
CA THR A 399 12.86 -27.10 5.44
C THR A 399 14.23 -26.83 4.80
N LYS A 400 14.80 -27.87 4.18
CA LYS A 400 16.08 -27.78 3.45
C LYS A 400 15.83 -27.98 1.97
N THR A 401 16.50 -27.18 1.14
CA THR A 401 16.52 -27.41 -0.29
C THR A 401 17.46 -28.55 -0.69
N ASN A 402 17.10 -29.28 -1.74
CA ASN A 402 17.95 -30.33 -2.34
C ASN A 402 19.01 -29.77 -3.31
N TYR A 403 19.00 -28.45 -3.52
CA TYR A 403 19.96 -27.83 -4.44
C TYR A 403 21.31 -27.60 -3.78
N THR A 404 22.38 -27.82 -4.58
CA THR A 404 23.74 -27.48 -4.18
C THR A 404 24.00 -25.98 -4.30
N ALA A 405 25.11 -25.52 -3.77
CA ALA A 405 25.54 -24.14 -3.90
C ALA A 405 25.74 -23.71 -5.36
N GLU A 406 26.32 -24.61 -6.18
CA GLU A 406 26.54 -24.37 -7.62
C GLU A 406 25.21 -24.26 -8.39
N GLU A 407 24.22 -25.08 -8.03
CA GLU A 407 22.89 -25.00 -8.66
C GLU A 407 22.19 -23.70 -8.29
N LEU A 408 22.28 -23.25 -7.04
CA LEU A 408 21.77 -21.94 -6.62
C LEU A 408 22.48 -20.80 -7.38
N ASN A 409 23.79 -20.88 -7.53
CA ASN A 409 24.57 -19.94 -8.32
C ASN A 409 24.14 -19.92 -9.79
N LYS A 410 23.89 -21.10 -10.37
CA LYS A 410 23.40 -21.24 -11.75
C LYS A 410 22.07 -20.55 -11.97
N PHE A 411 21.12 -20.69 -11.04
CA PHE A 411 19.83 -19.97 -11.12
C PHE A 411 20.02 -18.47 -10.97
N ALA A 412 20.80 -18.01 -9.99
CA ALA A 412 21.08 -16.59 -9.80
C ALA A 412 21.69 -15.93 -11.06
N ALA A 413 22.63 -16.63 -11.73
CA ALA A 413 23.24 -16.17 -12.98
C ALA A 413 22.25 -16.14 -14.14
N ALA A 414 21.34 -17.14 -14.23
CA ALA A 414 20.31 -17.18 -15.26
C ALA A 414 19.22 -16.14 -15.05
N ASN A 415 18.86 -15.85 -13.80
CA ASN A 415 17.92 -14.82 -13.45
C ASN A 415 18.45 -13.42 -13.81
N ARG A 416 19.75 -13.19 -13.53
CA ARG A 416 20.44 -11.94 -13.84
C ARG A 416 21.95 -12.15 -14.00
N SER A 417 22.47 -11.94 -15.17
CA SER A 417 23.87 -12.27 -15.54
C SER A 417 24.93 -11.46 -14.78
N ASP A 418 24.62 -10.19 -14.41
CA ASP A 418 25.48 -9.29 -13.64
C ASP A 418 25.28 -9.38 -12.12
N SER A 419 24.41 -10.30 -11.67
CA SER A 419 24.10 -10.49 -10.25
C SER A 419 25.32 -10.95 -9.44
N PRO A 420 25.65 -10.31 -8.31
CA PRO A 420 26.63 -10.83 -7.37
C PRO A 420 26.16 -12.11 -6.67
N LEU A 421 24.84 -12.39 -6.65
CA LEU A 421 24.28 -13.58 -6.02
C LEU A 421 24.77 -14.89 -6.67
N LYS A 422 25.24 -14.84 -7.92
CA LYS A 422 25.77 -16.01 -8.67
C LYS A 422 27.03 -16.65 -8.07
N THR A 423 27.60 -16.06 -7.03
CA THR A 423 28.78 -16.58 -6.31
C THR A 423 28.50 -16.84 -4.82
N LEU A 424 27.24 -16.63 -4.37
CA LEU A 424 26.87 -16.68 -2.95
C LEU A 424 26.15 -17.99 -2.55
N GLY A 425 26.10 -19.00 -3.42
CA GLY A 425 25.43 -20.27 -3.15
C GLY A 425 25.94 -20.95 -1.87
N GLU A 426 27.25 -20.95 -1.65
CA GLU A 426 27.85 -21.48 -0.41
C GLU A 426 27.39 -20.70 0.83
N ALA A 427 27.31 -19.39 0.76
CA ALA A 427 26.81 -18.58 1.88
C ALA A 427 25.35 -18.92 2.21
N PHE A 428 24.48 -19.08 1.20
CA PHE A 428 23.09 -19.50 1.41
C PHE A 428 23.00 -20.92 2.01
N LYS A 429 23.79 -21.88 1.52
CA LYS A 429 23.80 -23.25 2.05
C LYS A 429 24.39 -23.31 3.47
N LYS A 430 25.39 -22.50 3.78
CA LYS A 430 25.96 -22.37 5.13
C LYS A 430 24.91 -21.80 6.10
N ALA A 431 24.16 -20.75 5.67
CA ALA A 431 23.09 -20.17 6.46
C ALA A 431 21.95 -21.20 6.71
N GLU A 432 21.55 -21.98 5.70
CA GLU A 432 20.58 -23.07 5.84
C GLU A 432 21.03 -24.08 6.90
N LYS A 433 22.29 -24.55 6.82
CA LYS A 433 22.86 -25.52 7.74
C LYS A 433 22.94 -24.98 9.18
N THR A 434 23.32 -23.70 9.32
CA THR A 434 23.63 -23.09 10.64
C THR A 434 22.36 -22.61 11.36
N TYR A 435 21.41 -22.00 10.60
CA TYR A 435 20.26 -21.31 11.19
C TYR A 435 18.92 -22.00 10.90
N ASN A 436 18.95 -23.12 10.20
CA ASN A 436 17.76 -23.89 9.83
C ASN A 436 16.74 -23.04 9.05
N VAL A 437 17.23 -22.33 8.02
CA VAL A 437 16.43 -21.48 7.12
C VAL A 437 16.73 -21.86 5.68
N ASN A 438 15.70 -22.25 4.91
CA ASN A 438 15.81 -22.77 3.56
C ASN A 438 16.66 -21.86 2.63
N ALA A 439 17.70 -22.42 2.00
CA ALA A 439 18.62 -21.65 1.17
C ALA A 439 17.98 -21.16 -0.16
N LEU A 440 17.04 -21.92 -0.73
CA LEU A 440 16.31 -21.49 -1.93
C LEU A 440 15.41 -20.28 -1.62
N TYR A 441 14.77 -20.30 -0.44
CA TYR A 441 14.02 -19.14 0.05
C TYR A 441 14.91 -17.91 0.24
N LEU A 442 16.06 -18.06 0.90
CA LEU A 442 16.99 -16.94 1.13
C LEU A 442 17.46 -16.33 -0.20
N LEU A 443 17.76 -17.17 -1.21
CA LEU A 443 18.13 -16.70 -2.54
C LEU A 443 16.96 -15.97 -3.23
N ALA A 444 15.76 -16.56 -3.24
CA ALA A 444 14.58 -15.94 -3.86
C ALA A 444 14.23 -14.61 -3.19
N HIS A 445 14.34 -14.53 -1.87
CA HIS A 445 14.13 -13.32 -1.09
C HIS A 445 15.17 -12.24 -1.45
N ALA A 446 16.46 -12.59 -1.50
CA ALA A 446 17.52 -11.67 -1.90
C ALA A 446 17.31 -11.15 -3.35
N ILE A 447 16.88 -12.01 -4.27
CA ILE A 447 16.56 -11.62 -5.65
C ILE A 447 15.46 -10.55 -5.65
N LEU A 448 14.36 -10.77 -4.92
CA LEU A 448 13.23 -9.85 -4.88
C LEU A 448 13.62 -8.49 -4.29
N GLU A 449 14.29 -8.48 -3.13
CA GLU A 449 14.56 -7.26 -2.36
C GLU A 449 15.68 -6.39 -2.92
N SER A 450 16.60 -6.99 -3.65
CA SER A 450 17.80 -6.27 -4.12
C SER A 450 17.92 -6.16 -5.63
N ASP A 451 16.84 -6.43 -6.38
CA ASP A 451 16.89 -6.50 -7.85
C ASP A 451 18.04 -7.44 -8.30
N GLY A 452 18.03 -8.68 -7.76
CA GLY A 452 19.09 -9.64 -8.02
C GLY A 452 20.47 -9.25 -7.46
N GLY A 453 20.53 -8.47 -6.38
CA GLY A 453 21.77 -7.99 -5.76
C GLY A 453 22.37 -6.75 -6.42
N THR A 454 21.68 -6.10 -7.36
CA THR A 454 22.22 -4.98 -8.14
C THR A 454 21.69 -3.62 -7.74
N SER A 455 20.72 -3.55 -6.81
CA SER A 455 20.24 -2.29 -6.25
C SER A 455 21.37 -1.47 -5.63
N GLN A 456 21.21 -0.15 -5.56
CA GLN A 456 22.20 0.75 -4.97
C GLN A 456 22.51 0.36 -3.52
N ILE A 457 21.49 0.06 -2.71
CA ILE A 457 21.66 -0.40 -1.33
C ILE A 457 22.49 -1.68 -1.27
N ALA A 458 22.22 -2.65 -2.16
CA ALA A 458 22.99 -3.88 -2.22
C ALA A 458 24.46 -3.62 -2.54
N LYS A 459 24.76 -2.76 -3.52
CA LYS A 459 26.12 -2.44 -3.95
C LYS A 459 26.92 -1.68 -2.88
N GLU A 460 26.34 -0.61 -2.34
CA GLU A 460 27.06 0.30 -1.43
C GLU A 460 27.07 -0.21 0.01
N LYS A 461 25.96 -0.81 0.47
CA LYS A 461 25.79 -1.24 1.86
C LYS A 461 25.96 -2.75 2.07
N LYS A 462 26.19 -3.55 1.00
CA LYS A 462 26.18 -5.02 1.05
C LYS A 462 24.88 -5.59 1.64
N ASN A 463 23.78 -4.88 1.47
CA ASN A 463 22.49 -5.17 2.06
C ASN A 463 21.53 -5.71 1.00
N LEU A 464 21.37 -7.05 0.99
CA LEU A 464 20.58 -7.78 0.00
C LEU A 464 19.06 -7.79 0.29
N PHE A 465 18.63 -7.30 1.46
CA PHE A 465 17.27 -7.46 1.93
C PHE A 465 16.62 -6.12 2.36
N GLY A 466 17.24 -4.98 2.06
CA GLY A 466 16.74 -3.68 2.44
C GLY A 466 16.61 -3.48 3.96
N ILE A 467 17.44 -4.16 4.76
CA ILE A 467 17.34 -4.15 6.22
C ILE A 467 17.54 -2.73 6.75
N GLN A 468 16.57 -2.22 7.53
CA GLN A 468 16.51 -0.86 8.09
C GLN A 468 16.37 0.27 7.04
N ALA A 469 16.17 -0.03 5.77
CA ALA A 469 15.83 1.01 4.80
C ALA A 469 14.47 1.62 5.14
N VAL A 470 14.39 2.95 5.25
CA VAL A 470 13.13 3.69 5.44
C VAL A 470 12.81 4.50 4.17
N ASP A 471 11.53 4.68 3.86
CA ASP A 471 11.09 5.29 2.60
C ASP A 471 11.61 6.69 2.37
N SER A 472 11.71 7.48 3.45
CA SER A 472 12.13 8.87 3.35
C SER A 472 13.62 9.04 3.00
N ASP A 473 14.44 8.02 3.32
CA ASP A 473 15.89 8.03 3.04
C ASP A 473 16.42 6.58 3.01
N PRO A 474 16.07 5.80 1.95
CA PRO A 474 16.37 4.37 1.93
C PRO A 474 17.86 4.06 1.96
N LEU A 475 18.68 4.87 1.29
CA LEU A 475 20.12 4.60 1.20
C LEU A 475 20.82 4.87 2.53
N ASN A 476 20.61 6.02 3.15
CA ASN A 476 21.32 6.38 4.38
C ASN A 476 20.84 5.57 5.59
N SER A 477 19.53 5.29 5.67
CA SER A 477 18.96 4.51 6.77
C SER A 477 19.27 3.03 6.72
N ALA A 478 19.52 2.47 5.52
CA ALA A 478 19.79 1.05 5.36
C ALA A 478 21.03 0.61 6.15
N MET A 479 20.92 -0.54 6.82
CA MET A 479 22.02 -1.16 7.55
C MET A 479 23.17 -1.51 6.60
N THR A 480 24.41 -1.23 7.01
CA THR A 480 25.62 -1.58 6.26
C THR A 480 26.22 -2.87 6.81
N PHE A 481 26.61 -3.79 5.91
CA PHE A 481 27.30 -5.03 6.25
C PHE A 481 28.73 -5.02 5.70
N ASN A 482 29.64 -5.80 6.32
CA ASN A 482 31.00 -5.94 5.82
C ASN A 482 31.04 -6.78 4.53
N SER A 483 30.15 -7.76 4.42
CA SER A 483 30.02 -8.65 3.27
C SER A 483 28.58 -9.02 2.98
N PHE A 484 28.31 -9.56 1.80
CA PHE A 484 27.00 -10.17 1.49
C PHE A 484 26.74 -11.41 2.37
N GLU A 485 27.78 -12.19 2.74
CA GLU A 485 27.64 -13.32 3.65
C GLU A 485 27.17 -12.87 5.03
N ASP A 486 27.71 -11.77 5.58
CA ASP A 486 27.25 -11.22 6.86
C ASP A 486 25.78 -10.80 6.79
N CYS A 487 25.35 -10.19 5.68
CA CYS A 487 23.96 -9.83 5.45
C CYS A 487 23.04 -11.05 5.39
N ILE A 488 23.45 -12.12 4.68
CA ILE A 488 22.71 -13.39 4.60
C ILE A 488 22.60 -14.03 5.99
N ASN A 489 23.68 -14.06 6.74
CA ASN A 489 23.70 -14.61 8.10
C ASN A 489 22.80 -13.82 9.05
N TYR A 490 22.85 -12.49 9.00
CA TYR A 490 21.98 -11.64 9.80
C TYR A 490 20.49 -11.87 9.47
N MET A 491 20.14 -11.92 8.18
CA MET A 491 18.79 -12.23 7.74
C MET A 491 18.35 -13.60 8.26
N ALA A 492 19.13 -14.64 8.01
CA ALA A 492 18.77 -16.00 8.39
C ALA A 492 18.68 -16.18 9.92
N GLN A 493 19.63 -15.64 10.68
CA GLN A 493 19.68 -15.77 12.12
C GLN A 493 18.70 -14.86 12.84
N THR A 494 18.89 -13.54 12.66
CA THR A 494 18.23 -12.52 13.49
C THR A 494 16.80 -12.29 13.03
N MET A 495 16.61 -12.13 11.72
CA MET A 495 15.30 -11.77 11.20
C MET A 495 14.37 -12.98 11.11
N ILE A 496 14.87 -14.10 10.58
CA ILE A 496 14.04 -15.28 10.30
C ILE A 496 14.07 -16.26 11.46
N SER A 497 15.23 -16.88 11.76
CA SER A 497 15.29 -18.00 12.70
C SER A 497 14.91 -17.62 14.13
N ASN A 498 15.37 -16.46 14.62
CA ASN A 498 15.04 -15.94 15.94
C ASN A 498 13.82 -14.97 15.94
N GLY A 499 13.38 -14.53 14.77
CA GLY A 499 12.29 -13.57 14.58
C GLY A 499 11.02 -14.20 14.03
N TYR A 500 10.79 -14.05 12.72
CA TYR A 500 9.51 -14.38 12.07
C TYR A 500 9.16 -15.88 12.11
N ALA A 501 10.14 -16.78 12.11
CA ALA A 501 9.94 -18.22 12.16
C ALA A 501 10.02 -18.79 13.59
N ASN A 502 10.11 -17.97 14.63
CA ASN A 502 10.24 -18.43 16.01
C ASN A 502 8.92 -18.31 16.77
N PRO A 503 8.28 -19.41 17.20
CA PRO A 503 7.04 -19.37 17.97
C PRO A 503 7.07 -18.53 19.26
N LYS A 504 8.27 -18.25 19.79
CA LYS A 504 8.47 -17.39 20.96
C LYS A 504 8.54 -15.89 20.62
N SER A 505 8.62 -15.55 19.34
CA SER A 505 8.67 -14.16 18.88
C SER A 505 7.26 -13.57 18.74
N TRP A 506 7.11 -12.29 19.06
CA TRP A 506 5.85 -11.58 18.81
C TRP A 506 5.53 -11.42 17.31
N LYS A 507 6.54 -11.54 16.43
CA LYS A 507 6.40 -11.47 14.97
C LYS A 507 5.85 -12.76 14.36
N TYR A 508 5.80 -13.84 15.12
CA TYR A 508 5.45 -15.15 14.62
C TYR A 508 3.95 -15.30 14.36
N ASN A 509 3.62 -15.69 13.13
CA ASN A 509 2.28 -16.06 12.66
C ASN A 509 2.30 -17.34 11.80
N GLY A 510 3.27 -18.25 12.03
CA GLY A 510 3.57 -19.42 11.21
C GLY A 510 4.90 -19.24 10.46
N ALA A 511 5.66 -20.31 10.30
CA ALA A 511 6.99 -20.27 9.68
C ALA A 511 6.95 -20.45 8.17
N VAL A 512 6.05 -19.76 7.47
CA VAL A 512 5.84 -19.78 6.01
C VAL A 512 5.87 -18.37 5.42
N LEU A 513 5.99 -18.24 4.11
CA LEU A 513 5.87 -16.96 3.42
C LEU A 513 4.50 -16.32 3.70
N GLY A 514 3.44 -17.06 3.37
CA GLY A 514 2.07 -16.72 3.68
C GLY A 514 1.55 -15.45 3.01
N ASP A 515 0.59 -14.80 3.69
CA ASP A 515 -0.13 -13.62 3.25
C ASP A 515 -0.39 -12.64 4.43
N LYS A 516 -1.42 -11.80 4.36
CA LYS A 516 -1.80 -10.87 5.44
C LYS A 516 -2.54 -11.53 6.61
N THR A 517 -2.77 -12.83 6.55
CA THR A 517 -3.44 -13.62 7.61
C THR A 517 -2.45 -14.51 8.35
N ILE A 518 -1.58 -15.19 7.60
CA ILE A 518 -0.68 -16.20 8.13
C ILE A 518 0.73 -16.03 7.56
N GLY A 519 1.74 -16.46 8.31
CA GLY A 519 3.12 -16.43 7.89
C GLY A 519 3.82 -15.09 8.13
N PHE A 520 4.94 -14.91 7.45
CA PHE A 520 5.80 -13.74 7.61
C PHE A 520 5.11 -12.46 7.15
N ASN A 521 4.35 -12.53 6.05
CA ASN A 521 3.78 -11.34 5.42
C ASN A 521 2.70 -10.64 6.26
N VAL A 522 2.27 -11.21 7.37
CA VAL A 522 1.41 -10.51 8.33
C VAL A 522 2.09 -9.22 8.81
N PHE A 523 3.41 -9.31 9.14
CA PHE A 523 4.18 -8.20 9.70
C PHE A 523 5.52 -7.93 8.99
N TYR A 524 5.86 -8.64 7.90
CA TYR A 524 7.13 -8.45 7.22
C TYR A 524 7.07 -7.31 6.21
N ALA A 525 6.15 -7.36 5.27
CA ALA A 525 6.05 -6.42 4.18
C ALA A 525 4.68 -5.71 4.14
N SER A 526 4.65 -4.48 3.63
CA SER A 526 3.40 -3.76 3.36
C SER A 526 2.70 -4.25 2.09
N ASP A 527 3.44 -4.81 1.13
CA ASP A 527 2.89 -5.46 -0.06
C ASP A 527 2.17 -6.77 0.33
N PRO A 528 0.84 -6.88 0.12
CA PRO A 528 0.10 -8.10 0.49
C PRO A 528 0.52 -9.32 -0.33
N TYR A 529 1.18 -9.13 -1.46
CA TYR A 529 1.60 -10.17 -2.40
C TYR A 529 3.10 -10.51 -2.31
N TRP A 530 3.80 -9.97 -1.33
CA TRP A 530 5.23 -10.22 -1.12
C TRP A 530 5.55 -11.72 -1.02
N GLY A 531 4.79 -12.48 -0.22
CA GLY A 531 4.96 -13.93 -0.10
C GLY A 531 4.74 -14.66 -1.42
N GLN A 532 3.71 -14.25 -2.19
CA GLN A 532 3.43 -14.82 -3.52
C GLN A 532 4.56 -14.60 -4.51
N LYS A 533 5.18 -13.41 -4.51
CA LYS A 533 6.30 -13.07 -5.41
C LYS A 533 7.54 -13.93 -5.11
N ILE A 534 7.87 -14.12 -3.83
CA ILE A 534 8.99 -15.00 -3.44
C ILE A 534 8.67 -16.46 -3.77
N ALA A 535 7.46 -16.94 -3.49
CA ALA A 535 7.04 -18.29 -3.85
C ALA A 535 7.13 -18.53 -5.36
N GLY A 536 6.77 -17.54 -6.17
CA GLY A 536 6.92 -17.56 -7.62
C GLY A 536 8.37 -17.66 -8.07
N LEU A 537 9.31 -16.96 -7.42
CA LEU A 537 10.74 -17.06 -7.68
C LEU A 537 11.31 -18.43 -7.26
N MET A 538 10.87 -18.98 -6.13
CA MET A 538 11.24 -20.34 -5.72
C MET A 538 10.73 -21.38 -6.72
N TYR A 539 9.50 -21.23 -7.21
CA TYR A 539 8.92 -22.08 -8.23
C TYR A 539 9.71 -22.00 -9.56
N GLN A 540 10.08 -20.81 -10.00
CA GLN A 540 10.90 -20.60 -11.19
C GLN A 540 12.28 -21.25 -11.04
N ALA A 541 12.90 -21.11 -9.88
CA ALA A 541 14.19 -21.73 -9.59
C ALA A 541 14.10 -23.25 -9.63
N ASP A 542 13.11 -23.84 -8.97
CA ASP A 542 12.90 -25.28 -8.91
C ASP A 542 12.62 -25.85 -10.32
N LYS A 543 11.78 -25.16 -11.11
CA LYS A 543 11.53 -25.51 -12.52
C LYS A 543 12.81 -25.47 -13.36
N PHE A 544 13.58 -24.39 -13.25
CA PHE A 544 14.82 -24.21 -14.00
C PHE A 544 15.89 -25.24 -13.64
N LEU A 545 15.94 -25.65 -12.37
CA LEU A 545 16.94 -26.58 -11.82
C LEU A 545 16.49 -28.05 -11.83
N GLY A 546 15.30 -28.39 -12.34
CA GLY A 546 14.87 -29.76 -12.59
C GLY A 546 13.98 -30.37 -11.50
N TRP A 547 13.19 -29.58 -10.75
CA TRP A 547 12.12 -30.03 -9.85
C TRP A 547 12.59 -30.94 -8.70
N LYS A 548 13.63 -30.53 -7.94
CA LYS A 548 14.13 -31.30 -6.80
C LYS A 548 13.42 -31.03 -5.48
N ASP A 549 12.74 -29.90 -5.35
CA ASP A 549 12.10 -29.47 -4.11
C ASP A 549 10.57 -29.55 -4.15
N TRP A 550 9.95 -29.38 -5.32
CA TRP A 550 8.50 -29.50 -5.46
C TRP A 550 7.96 -30.85 -5.01
N GLY A 551 7.00 -30.85 -4.08
CA GLY A 551 6.36 -32.05 -3.58
C GLY A 551 7.24 -32.93 -2.66
N LYS A 552 8.45 -32.46 -2.30
CA LYS A 552 9.36 -33.18 -1.41
C LYS A 552 8.76 -33.45 -0.04
N TYR A 553 7.98 -32.49 0.47
CA TYR A 553 7.38 -32.55 1.80
C TYR A 553 5.86 -32.71 1.71
N THR A 554 5.30 -33.50 2.63
CA THR A 554 3.85 -33.57 2.86
C THR A 554 3.44 -32.43 3.77
N ILE A 555 2.69 -31.46 3.23
CA ILE A 555 2.23 -30.29 3.97
C ILE A 555 0.81 -30.53 4.46
N MET A 556 0.61 -30.41 5.76
CA MET A 556 -0.68 -30.49 6.43
C MET A 556 -1.09 -29.07 6.89
N GLY A 557 -2.37 -28.82 7.08
CA GLY A 557 -2.89 -27.62 7.75
C GLY A 557 -3.50 -27.96 9.08
N THR A 558 -3.42 -27.07 10.05
CA THR A 558 -4.15 -27.21 11.33
C THR A 558 -5.65 -27.07 11.08
N THR A 559 -6.48 -27.93 11.71
CA THR A 559 -7.95 -27.95 11.51
C THR A 559 -8.68 -26.93 12.39
N THR A 560 -8.00 -26.37 13.39
CA THR A 560 -8.58 -25.41 14.34
C THR A 560 -7.51 -24.44 14.87
N GLU A 561 -7.94 -23.40 15.54
CA GLU A 561 -7.09 -22.53 16.34
C GLU A 561 -6.61 -23.25 17.61
N GLY A 562 -5.46 -22.84 18.16
CA GLY A 562 -4.97 -23.33 19.42
C GLY A 562 -4.35 -24.73 19.39
N VAL A 563 -3.91 -25.22 18.21
CA VAL A 563 -3.28 -26.54 18.07
C VAL A 563 -1.93 -26.57 18.78
N LYS A 564 -1.79 -27.48 19.74
CA LYS A 564 -0.60 -27.61 20.59
C LYS A 564 0.43 -28.56 19.97
N VAL A 565 1.66 -28.08 19.87
CA VAL A 565 2.85 -28.85 19.46
C VAL A 565 3.54 -29.41 20.71
N ARG A 566 3.84 -30.70 20.72
CA ARG A 566 4.32 -31.40 21.90
C ARG A 566 5.63 -32.15 21.62
N ARG A 567 6.47 -32.28 22.64
CA ARG A 567 7.73 -33.01 22.54
C ARG A 567 7.48 -34.51 22.37
N GLU A 568 6.50 -35.04 23.06
CA GLU A 568 6.13 -36.45 23.06
C GLU A 568 4.69 -36.64 22.54
N PRO A 569 4.33 -37.80 21.97
CA PRO A 569 3.01 -38.07 21.45
C PRO A 569 1.98 -38.34 22.57
N ASN A 570 1.85 -37.42 23.50
CA ASN A 570 0.92 -37.47 24.63
C ASN A 570 0.57 -36.07 25.14
N THR A 571 -0.31 -35.98 26.14
CA THR A 571 -0.76 -34.72 26.74
C THR A 571 -0.21 -34.46 28.16
N ASN A 572 0.74 -35.25 28.61
CA ASN A 572 1.24 -35.23 30.00
C ASN A 572 2.08 -33.99 30.33
N GLU A 573 2.76 -33.45 29.31
CA GLU A 573 3.63 -32.28 29.47
C GLU A 573 3.02 -31.01 28.84
N SER A 574 3.54 -29.87 29.26
CA SER A 574 3.21 -28.59 28.62
C SER A 574 3.64 -28.59 27.13
N PRO A 575 2.87 -27.95 26.26
CA PRO A 575 3.26 -27.86 24.86
C PRO A 575 4.53 -27.04 24.67
N LEU A 576 5.30 -27.37 23.65
CA LEU A 576 6.47 -26.59 23.21
C LEU A 576 6.05 -25.19 22.76
N TYR A 577 4.96 -25.14 21.99
CA TYR A 577 4.26 -23.93 21.56
C TYR A 577 2.86 -24.29 21.02
N THR A 578 2.11 -23.28 20.60
CA THR A 578 0.75 -23.43 20.11
C THR A 578 0.60 -22.63 18.80
N TYR A 579 0.05 -23.27 17.78
CA TYR A 579 -0.41 -22.58 16.56
C TYR A 579 -1.69 -21.81 16.86
N LYS A 580 -1.70 -20.51 16.55
CA LYS A 580 -2.83 -19.62 16.91
C LYS A 580 -3.97 -19.67 15.90
N LEU A 581 -3.68 -20.06 14.66
CA LEU A 581 -4.61 -20.02 13.53
C LEU A 581 -4.89 -21.42 13.01
N ASN A 582 -6.06 -21.63 12.45
CA ASN A 582 -6.37 -22.78 11.61
C ASN A 582 -5.60 -22.68 10.27
N ASN A 583 -5.56 -23.74 9.50
CA ASN A 583 -4.83 -23.86 8.25
C ASN A 583 -3.33 -23.47 8.33
N THR A 584 -2.74 -23.45 9.56
CA THR A 584 -1.31 -23.23 9.69
C THR A 584 -0.54 -24.39 9.08
N PRO A 585 0.34 -24.14 8.07
CA PRO A 585 1.07 -25.20 7.39
C PRO A 585 2.11 -25.87 8.30
N VAL A 586 2.13 -27.19 8.27
CA VAL A 586 3.01 -28.06 9.08
C VAL A 586 3.55 -29.20 8.21
N ILE A 587 4.83 -29.53 8.34
CA ILE A 587 5.42 -30.70 7.67
C ILE A 587 5.16 -31.97 8.47
N LYS A 588 4.46 -32.94 7.86
CA LYS A 588 4.36 -34.29 8.39
C LYS A 588 5.60 -35.11 7.98
N LEU A 589 6.32 -35.63 8.97
CA LEU A 589 7.48 -36.50 8.79
C LEU A 589 7.14 -37.98 8.91
N GLY A 590 6.10 -38.30 9.68
CA GLY A 590 5.69 -39.67 9.94
C GLY A 590 4.50 -39.73 10.90
N GLU A 591 4.19 -40.93 11.37
CA GLU A 591 3.12 -41.14 12.35
C GLU A 591 3.49 -42.22 13.37
N THR A 592 2.90 -42.15 14.55
CA THR A 592 3.06 -43.17 15.59
C THR A 592 2.05 -44.30 15.39
N ALA A 593 2.27 -45.42 16.08
CA ALA A 593 1.16 -46.33 16.39
C ALA A 593 0.12 -45.60 17.27
N LYS A 594 -1.08 -46.20 17.38
CA LYS A 594 -2.13 -45.65 18.26
C LYS A 594 -1.63 -45.60 19.69
N GLN A 595 -1.69 -44.43 20.31
CA GLN A 595 -1.22 -44.20 21.68
C GLN A 595 -2.31 -44.58 22.71
N PRO A 596 -1.97 -44.67 24.02
CA PRO A 596 -2.93 -44.99 25.08
C PRO A 596 -4.13 -44.03 25.20
N ASP A 597 -3.97 -42.79 24.71
CA ASP A 597 -5.06 -41.80 24.63
C ASP A 597 -6.06 -42.07 23.48
N GLY A 598 -5.83 -43.14 22.72
CA GLY A 598 -6.71 -43.57 21.64
C GLY A 598 -6.42 -42.88 20.31
N TYR A 599 -5.44 -42.02 20.22
CA TYR A 599 -5.09 -41.26 19.01
C TYR A 599 -3.77 -41.72 18.35
N VAL A 600 -3.67 -41.55 17.05
CA VAL A 600 -2.41 -41.50 16.29
C VAL A 600 -1.87 -40.09 16.40
N TRP A 601 -0.56 -39.98 16.50
CA TRP A 601 0.13 -38.69 16.52
C TRP A 601 1.03 -38.59 15.30
N TYR A 602 0.96 -37.43 14.63
CA TYR A 602 1.88 -37.13 13.52
C TYR A 602 3.18 -36.53 14.06
N LYS A 603 4.27 -37.16 13.66
CA LYS A 603 5.61 -36.58 13.85
C LYS A 603 5.74 -35.44 12.85
N ILE A 604 6.17 -34.28 13.33
CA ILE A 604 6.24 -33.06 12.54
C ILE A 604 7.61 -32.42 12.66
N HIS A 605 7.96 -31.61 11.67
CA HIS A 605 9.07 -30.67 11.75
C HIS A 605 8.62 -29.42 12.52
N THR A 606 9.35 -29.04 13.59
CA THR A 606 8.97 -27.88 14.41
C THR A 606 9.40 -26.57 13.81
N ASP A 607 8.70 -25.48 14.22
CA ASP A 607 9.10 -24.11 13.91
C ASP A 607 10.14 -23.55 14.90
N LEU A 608 10.60 -24.36 15.88
CA LEU A 608 11.64 -23.95 16.80
C LEU A 608 13.01 -23.82 16.10
N PRO A 609 13.85 -22.85 16.49
CA PRO A 609 15.20 -22.68 15.92
C PRO A 609 16.08 -23.93 16.01
N THR A 610 15.87 -24.75 17.02
CA THR A 610 16.57 -26.02 17.26
C THR A 610 16.29 -27.07 16.19
N GLY A 611 15.16 -26.96 15.45
CA GLY A 611 14.75 -27.92 14.43
C GLY A 611 14.50 -29.33 14.97
N GLU A 612 14.19 -29.45 16.26
CA GLU A 612 13.81 -30.73 16.89
C GLU A 612 12.50 -31.26 16.32
N ASP A 613 12.32 -32.55 16.30
CA ASP A 613 11.06 -33.18 15.95
C ASP A 613 10.05 -33.04 17.10
N ALA A 614 8.78 -33.00 16.75
CA ALA A 614 7.69 -32.92 17.73
C ALA A 614 6.44 -33.63 17.20
N TYR A 615 5.37 -33.55 17.95
CA TYR A 615 4.14 -34.29 17.67
C TYR A 615 2.91 -33.39 17.75
N ILE A 616 1.98 -33.66 16.83
CA ILE A 616 0.59 -33.12 16.86
C ILE A 616 -0.37 -34.30 16.71
N ARG A 617 -1.45 -34.27 17.43
CA ARG A 617 -2.51 -35.30 17.32
C ARG A 617 -3.12 -35.27 15.91
N SER A 618 -3.30 -36.45 15.31
CA SER A 618 -3.61 -36.59 13.88
C SER A 618 -4.95 -35.96 13.45
N ASP A 619 -5.94 -35.92 14.37
CA ASP A 619 -7.25 -35.29 14.12
C ASP A 619 -7.21 -33.75 14.09
N LEU A 620 -6.08 -33.17 14.45
CA LEU A 620 -5.84 -31.73 14.44
C LEU A 620 -5.08 -31.24 13.19
N LEU A 621 -4.80 -32.15 12.26
CA LEU A 621 -4.14 -31.86 10.99
C LEU A 621 -4.86 -32.51 9.82
N GLU A 622 -4.98 -31.79 8.72
CA GLU A 622 -5.51 -32.30 7.45
C GLU A 622 -4.57 -31.94 6.29
N PRO A 623 -4.55 -32.71 5.20
CA PRO A 623 -3.73 -32.38 4.03
C PRO A 623 -4.16 -31.05 3.41
N LEU A 624 -3.22 -30.14 3.16
CA LEU A 624 -3.47 -28.95 2.36
C LEU A 624 -3.63 -29.33 0.87
N LEU A 625 -4.61 -28.71 0.22
CA LEU A 625 -4.89 -28.90 -1.20
C LEU A 625 -3.86 -28.16 -2.06
N ILE A 626 -2.67 -28.72 -2.21
CA ILE A 626 -1.61 -28.13 -3.03
C ILE A 626 -2.00 -28.17 -4.51
N ALA A 627 -1.79 -27.07 -5.24
CA ALA A 627 -2.00 -27.00 -6.69
C ALA A 627 -1.16 -28.05 -7.42
N LYS A 628 -1.82 -28.93 -8.18
CA LYS A 628 -1.19 -30.08 -8.88
C LYS A 628 -1.22 -29.87 -10.39
#